data_0d990a0e7cee49dba314a4cf5a279484
#
_entry.id   0d990a0e7cee49dba314a4cf5a279484
#
_cell.length_a   1.000
_cell.length_b   1.000
_cell.length_c   1.000
_cell.angle_alpha   90.00
_cell.angle_beta   90.00
_cell.angle_gamma   90.00
#
_symmetry.space_group_name_H-M   'P 1'
#
loop_
_entity.id
_entity.type
_entity.pdbx_description
1 polymer ?
#
loop_
_entity_poly.entity_id
_entity_poly.type
_entity_poly.pdbx_seq_one_letter_code
_entity_poly.pdbx_strand_id
1 'polypeptide(L)'
;NLPVPSYAYMHIPLLEYTEADRDGHLTGDNLEGVFGPELNSGLLAAMEECADVHGIFCGHDHTDDFVAKLGAVAHVYGRCTGNGHPGRGGRVVELTEGDYGFRSWIREWDGDVVQDYTYEYPVDYRLRKASPAEGKEQGITLTKYTGVTSLDDIETAGTPVSTEVVAHPR
;
A
#
# COMPACT_ATOMS: atom_id res chain seq x y z
N ASN A 1 7.88 -19.45 -5.50
CA ASN A 1 7.69 -19.16 -4.08
C ASN A 1 7.43 -17.68 -3.94
N LEU A 2 6.45 -17.29 -3.13
CA LEU A 2 6.25 -15.89 -2.74
C LEU A 2 7.43 -15.43 -1.88
N PRO A 3 7.81 -14.13 -1.93
CA PRO A 3 8.81 -13.58 -1.02
C PRO A 3 8.34 -13.64 0.44
N VAL A 4 9.29 -13.54 1.36
CA VAL A 4 8.96 -13.45 2.78
C VAL A 4 8.17 -12.16 3.03
N PRO A 5 7.03 -12.23 3.74
CA PRO A 5 6.23 -11.06 4.05
C PRO A 5 7.03 -10.01 4.82
N SER A 6 6.91 -8.76 4.43
CA SER A 6 7.45 -7.62 5.14
C SER A 6 6.37 -6.58 5.43
N TYR A 7 6.62 -5.74 6.44
CA TYR A 7 5.70 -4.69 6.88
C TYR A 7 6.47 -3.39 7.05
N ALA A 8 6.00 -2.33 6.40
CA ALA A 8 6.62 -1.02 6.45
C ALA A 8 5.99 -0.18 7.57
N TYR A 9 6.82 0.44 8.40
CA TYR A 9 6.38 1.38 9.44
C TYR A 9 6.97 2.75 9.15
N MET A 10 6.13 3.75 9.06
CA MET A 10 6.52 5.13 8.79
C MET A 10 5.65 6.11 9.56
N HIS A 11 6.08 7.36 9.71
CA HIS A 11 5.30 8.35 10.43
C HIS A 11 4.22 8.97 9.54
N ILE A 12 4.61 9.53 8.40
CA ILE A 12 3.73 10.22 7.47
C ILE A 12 3.11 9.21 6.50
N PRO A 13 1.77 9.22 6.30
CA PRO A 13 1.11 8.33 5.36
C PRO A 13 1.55 8.60 3.91
N LEU A 14 1.43 7.60 3.05
CA LEU A 14 1.53 7.80 1.61
C LEU A 14 0.27 8.50 1.07
N LEU A 15 0.38 9.19 -0.06
CA LEU A 15 -0.77 9.82 -0.71
C LEU A 15 -1.88 8.83 -1.07
N GLU A 16 -1.52 7.58 -1.29
CA GLU A 16 -2.44 6.50 -1.63
C GLU A 16 -3.43 6.16 -0.50
N TYR A 17 -3.17 6.57 0.73
CA TYR A 17 -4.17 6.49 1.82
C TYR A 17 -5.42 7.30 1.50
N THR A 18 -5.29 8.44 0.79
CA THR A 18 -6.42 9.23 0.30
C THR A 18 -7.25 8.46 -0.74
N GLU A 19 -6.59 7.70 -1.60
CA GLU A 19 -7.29 6.87 -2.58
C GLU A 19 -8.03 5.71 -1.92
N ALA A 20 -7.40 5.09 -0.93
CA ALA A 20 -8.00 4.01 -0.16
C ALA A 20 -9.26 4.47 0.60
N ASP A 21 -9.25 5.70 1.15
CA ASP A 21 -10.41 6.32 1.78
C ASP A 21 -11.55 6.59 0.79
N ARG A 22 -11.22 7.10 -0.38
CA ARG A 22 -12.22 7.49 -1.39
C ARG A 22 -13.12 6.33 -1.81
N ASP A 23 -12.62 5.12 -1.81
CA ASP A 23 -13.38 3.93 -2.21
C ASP A 23 -14.38 3.46 -1.14
N GLY A 24 -14.38 4.06 0.05
CA GLY A 24 -15.37 3.86 1.12
C GLY A 24 -15.30 2.48 1.78
N HIS A 25 -14.20 1.76 1.62
CA HIS A 25 -13.98 0.44 2.19
C HIS A 25 -13.03 0.50 3.40
N LEU A 26 -13.32 1.42 4.31
CA LEU A 26 -12.56 1.59 5.55
C LEU A 26 -13.10 0.73 6.68
N THR A 27 -12.19 0.27 7.54
CA THR A 27 -12.51 -0.16 8.90
C THR A 27 -11.84 0.82 9.85
N GLY A 28 -12.61 1.57 10.62
CA GLY A 28 -12.13 2.63 11.50
C GLY A 28 -12.55 4.02 11.05
N ASP A 29 -11.93 5.03 11.63
CA ASP A 29 -12.29 6.43 11.48
C ASP A 29 -11.25 7.21 10.68
N ASN A 30 -11.74 8.10 9.81
CA ASN A 30 -10.99 9.16 9.14
C ASN A 30 -11.68 10.49 9.48
N LEU A 31 -11.23 11.16 10.53
CA LEU A 31 -11.92 12.34 11.09
C LEU A 31 -11.23 13.66 10.74
N GLU A 32 -9.96 13.64 10.38
CA GLU A 32 -9.24 14.85 9.98
C GLU A 32 -8.70 14.80 8.54
N GLY A 33 -8.76 13.65 7.90
CA GLY A 33 -8.25 13.45 6.55
C GLY A 33 -6.77 13.08 6.51
N VAL A 34 -6.31 12.69 5.34
CA VAL A 34 -4.94 12.20 5.13
C VAL A 34 -4.01 13.36 4.80
N PHE A 35 -3.05 13.64 5.68
CA PHE A 35 -2.00 14.63 5.46
C PHE A 35 -0.70 13.97 5.02
N GLY A 36 -0.67 13.52 3.77
CA GLY A 36 0.50 12.93 3.13
C GLY A 36 1.48 13.95 2.56
N PRO A 37 2.58 13.50 1.93
CA PRO A 37 3.55 14.36 1.27
C PRO A 37 2.93 15.04 0.04
N GLU A 38 3.47 16.21 -0.36
CA GLU A 38 3.01 16.91 -1.57
C GLU A 38 3.33 16.15 -2.87
N LEU A 39 4.36 15.32 -2.86
CA LEU A 39 4.82 14.57 -4.03
C LEU A 39 4.70 13.07 -3.79
N ASN A 40 4.07 12.39 -4.74
CA ASN A 40 4.08 10.93 -4.77
C ASN A 40 5.42 10.42 -5.29
N SER A 41 6.16 9.69 -4.44
CA SER A 41 7.45 9.11 -4.80
C SER A 41 7.35 7.80 -5.58
N GLY A 42 6.15 7.24 -5.76
CA GLY A 42 5.93 5.94 -6.37
C GLY A 42 6.31 4.76 -5.45
N LEU A 43 6.40 4.99 -4.15
CA LEU A 43 6.82 3.96 -3.19
C LEU A 43 5.84 2.78 -3.17
N LEU A 44 4.53 3.02 -3.21
CA LEU A 44 3.55 1.94 -3.28
C LEU A 44 3.73 1.09 -4.54
N ALA A 45 4.00 1.72 -5.69
CA ALA A 45 4.24 0.99 -6.94
C ALA A 45 5.46 0.05 -6.81
N ALA A 46 6.55 0.52 -6.20
CA ALA A 46 7.72 -0.31 -5.95
C ALA A 46 7.42 -1.48 -4.99
N MET A 47 6.66 -1.24 -3.93
CA MET A 47 6.22 -2.29 -3.00
C MET A 47 5.34 -3.33 -3.71
N GLU A 48 4.44 -2.87 -4.57
CA GLU A 48 3.59 -3.72 -5.40
C GLU A 48 4.40 -4.57 -6.38
N GLU A 49 5.46 -4.01 -6.96
CA GLU A 49 6.36 -4.76 -7.86
C GLU A 49 7.19 -5.80 -7.12
N CYS A 50 7.75 -5.46 -5.97
CA CYS A 50 8.55 -6.36 -5.14
C CYS A 50 7.70 -7.50 -4.54
N ALA A 51 6.41 -7.24 -4.31
CA ALA A 51 5.44 -8.22 -3.83
C ALA A 51 5.76 -8.82 -2.45
N ASP A 52 6.60 -8.18 -1.66
CA ASP A 52 6.99 -8.59 -0.31
C ASP A 52 6.34 -7.74 0.78
N VAL A 53 5.97 -6.48 0.49
CA VAL A 53 5.30 -5.61 1.46
C VAL A 53 3.80 -5.89 1.47
N HIS A 54 3.29 -6.34 2.61
CA HIS A 54 1.88 -6.72 2.79
C HIS A 54 1.08 -5.68 3.56
N GLY A 55 1.73 -4.81 4.30
CA GLY A 55 1.09 -3.72 5.01
C GLY A 55 2.03 -2.54 5.23
N ILE A 56 1.45 -1.35 5.17
CA ILE A 56 2.09 -0.08 5.52
C ILE A 56 1.37 0.47 6.74
N PHE A 57 2.12 0.76 7.78
CA PHE A 57 1.61 1.28 9.04
C PHE A 57 2.13 2.71 9.24
N CYS A 58 1.22 3.65 9.48
CA CYS A 58 1.56 5.04 9.70
C CYS A 58 0.86 5.64 10.92
N GLY A 59 1.18 6.88 11.24
CA GLY A 59 0.53 7.71 12.23
C GLY A 59 0.31 9.10 11.64
N HIS A 60 0.82 10.16 12.28
CA HIS A 60 0.75 11.56 11.87
C HIS A 60 -0.61 12.20 12.12
N ASP A 61 -1.66 11.69 11.52
CA ASP A 61 -3.02 12.21 11.64
C ASP A 61 -3.65 11.63 12.91
N HIS A 62 -3.94 12.51 13.89
CA HIS A 62 -4.18 12.08 15.28
C HIS A 62 -5.58 11.51 15.51
N THR A 63 -6.51 11.86 14.64
CA THR A 63 -7.91 11.40 14.74
C THR A 63 -8.26 10.36 13.69
N ASP A 64 -7.26 9.90 12.91
CA ASP A 64 -7.41 8.86 11.93
C ASP A 64 -6.85 7.55 12.47
N ASP A 65 -7.60 6.47 12.27
CA ASP A 65 -7.20 5.15 12.73
C ASP A 65 -7.70 4.01 11.83
N PHE A 66 -8.05 4.34 10.63
CA PHE A 66 -8.62 3.37 9.70
C PHE A 66 -7.63 2.35 9.16
N VAL A 67 -8.18 1.25 8.69
CA VAL A 67 -7.53 0.27 7.84
C VAL A 67 -8.25 0.22 6.51
N ALA A 68 -7.50 0.28 5.43
CA ALA A 68 -8.00 0.11 4.07
C ALA A 68 -7.08 -0.81 3.28
N LYS A 69 -7.52 -1.24 2.10
CA LYS A 69 -6.74 -2.06 1.19
C LYS A 69 -6.69 -1.41 -0.18
N LEU A 70 -5.50 -1.17 -0.69
CA LEU A 70 -5.28 -0.72 -2.04
C LEU A 70 -4.33 -1.70 -2.77
N GLY A 71 -4.80 -2.29 -3.85
CA GLY A 71 -4.07 -3.37 -4.49
C GLY A 71 -3.93 -4.58 -3.57
N ALA A 72 -2.70 -5.04 -3.39
CA ALA A 72 -2.36 -6.12 -2.48
C ALA A 72 -1.65 -5.64 -1.20
N VAL A 73 -1.74 -4.36 -0.86
CA VAL A 73 -1.11 -3.79 0.33
C VAL A 73 -2.17 -3.22 1.25
N ALA A 74 -2.13 -3.60 2.52
CA ALA A 74 -2.96 -2.99 3.55
C ALA A 74 -2.38 -1.62 3.95
N HIS A 75 -3.25 -0.61 4.04
CA HIS A 75 -2.93 0.75 4.47
C HIS A 75 -3.53 0.93 5.87
N VAL A 76 -2.70 1.08 6.87
CA VAL A 76 -3.09 0.98 8.27
C VAL A 76 -2.62 2.19 9.06
N TYR A 77 -3.56 2.96 9.60
CA TYR A 77 -3.23 3.95 10.62
C TYR A 77 -3.07 3.32 11.99
N GLY A 78 -2.12 3.83 12.78
CA GLY A 78 -2.09 3.63 14.20
C GLY A 78 -3.18 4.43 14.90
N ARG A 79 -3.40 4.19 16.20
CA ARG A 79 -4.24 5.02 17.06
C ARG A 79 -3.35 6.00 17.84
N CYS A 80 -3.76 7.26 17.94
CA CYS A 80 -3.10 8.24 18.78
C CYS A 80 -3.07 7.79 20.25
N THR A 81 -1.88 7.78 20.85
CA THR A 81 -1.68 7.43 22.26
C THR A 81 -1.86 8.62 23.19
N GLY A 82 -1.83 9.84 22.64
CA GLY A 82 -2.00 11.10 23.37
C GLY A 82 -3.47 11.54 23.47
N ASN A 83 -3.65 12.85 23.60
CA ASN A 83 -4.97 13.45 23.78
C ASN A 83 -5.66 13.81 22.43
N GLY A 84 -5.11 13.41 21.30
CA GLY A 84 -5.65 13.73 19.99
C GLY A 84 -6.91 12.95 19.62
N HIS A 85 -7.15 11.81 20.27
CA HIS A 85 -8.32 10.98 20.02
C HIS A 85 -9.08 10.65 21.32
N PRO A 86 -10.43 10.69 21.33
CA PRO A 86 -11.22 10.36 22.52
C PRO A 86 -10.93 8.96 23.08
N GLY A 87 -10.81 7.95 22.22
CA GLY A 87 -10.42 6.59 22.58
C GLY A 87 -8.94 6.34 22.30
N ARG A 88 -8.06 7.13 22.94
CA ARG A 88 -6.61 6.96 22.79
C ARG A 88 -6.18 5.53 23.10
N GLY A 89 -5.15 5.05 22.40
CA GLY A 89 -4.73 3.67 22.56
C GLY A 89 -3.54 3.34 21.67
N GLY A 90 -3.41 2.09 21.29
CA GLY A 90 -2.39 1.61 20.35
C GLY A 90 -2.94 0.55 19.45
N ARG A 91 -2.45 0.51 18.21
CA ARG A 91 -2.75 -0.59 17.31
C ARG A 91 -1.86 -1.78 17.61
N VAL A 92 -2.48 -2.92 17.80
CA VAL A 92 -1.80 -4.21 17.91
C VAL A 92 -1.82 -4.89 16.56
N VAL A 93 -0.74 -5.55 16.21
CA VAL A 93 -0.61 -6.35 15.00
C VAL A 93 -0.16 -7.74 15.42
N GLU A 94 -0.95 -8.74 15.06
CA GLU A 94 -0.67 -10.15 15.30
C GLU A 94 -0.22 -10.81 14.00
N LEU A 95 0.98 -11.36 14.02
CA LEU A 95 1.56 -12.10 12.91
C LEU A 95 1.64 -13.58 13.27
N THR A 96 1.23 -14.43 12.36
CA THR A 96 1.32 -15.88 12.52
C THR A 96 2.41 -16.43 11.60
N GLU A 97 3.35 -17.17 12.15
CA GLU A 97 4.42 -17.81 11.36
C GLU A 97 3.83 -18.69 10.26
N GLY A 98 4.29 -18.48 9.03
CA GLY A 98 3.81 -19.21 7.85
C GLY A 98 2.57 -18.62 7.20
N ASP A 99 1.96 -17.60 7.80
CA ASP A 99 0.87 -16.84 7.19
C ASP A 99 1.42 -15.63 6.42
N TYR A 100 0.71 -15.24 5.38
CA TYR A 100 1.01 -14.04 4.58
C TYR A 100 0.12 -12.85 4.94
N GLY A 101 -0.89 -13.07 5.79
CA GLY A 101 -1.78 -12.06 6.31
C GLY A 101 -1.38 -11.56 7.70
N PHE A 102 -2.27 -10.80 8.30
CA PHE A 102 -2.17 -10.39 9.70
C PHE A 102 -3.56 -10.09 10.28
N ARG A 103 -3.66 -10.13 11.59
CA ARG A 103 -4.80 -9.60 12.33
C ARG A 103 -4.37 -8.34 13.05
N SER A 104 -5.24 -7.34 13.13
CA SER A 104 -4.97 -6.08 13.80
C SER A 104 -6.20 -5.56 14.52
N TRP A 105 -5.99 -4.96 15.68
CA TRP A 105 -7.04 -4.28 16.46
C TRP A 105 -6.45 -3.10 17.19
N ILE A 106 -7.32 -2.24 17.70
CA ILE A 106 -6.93 -1.17 18.61
C ILE A 106 -7.22 -1.59 20.03
N ARG A 107 -6.24 -1.43 20.88
CA ARG A 107 -6.38 -1.54 22.32
C ARG A 107 -6.42 -0.14 22.93
N GLU A 108 -7.57 0.24 23.43
CA GLU A 108 -7.75 1.53 24.09
C GLU A 108 -7.15 1.54 25.50
N TRP A 109 -6.90 2.72 26.04
CA TRP A 109 -6.23 2.91 27.33
C TRP A 109 -7.02 2.36 28.51
N ASP A 110 -8.34 2.29 28.40
CA ASP A 110 -9.27 1.73 29.43
C ASP A 110 -9.40 0.21 29.31
N GLY A 111 -8.83 -0.37 28.29
CA GLY A 111 -8.79 -1.81 28.07
C GLY A 111 -9.74 -2.31 27.00
N ASP A 112 -10.55 -1.45 26.41
CA ASP A 112 -11.44 -1.84 25.33
C ASP A 112 -10.65 -2.24 24.07
N VAL A 113 -11.22 -3.16 23.31
CA VAL A 113 -10.70 -3.63 22.04
C VAL A 113 -11.69 -3.25 20.96
N VAL A 114 -11.22 -2.46 20.01
CA VAL A 114 -12.05 -1.97 18.89
C VAL A 114 -11.36 -2.20 17.56
N GLN A 115 -12.11 -2.13 16.46
CA GLN A 115 -11.61 -2.23 15.10
C GLN A 115 -10.78 -3.50 14.83
N ASP A 116 -11.32 -4.65 15.19
CA ASP A 116 -10.71 -5.95 14.84
C ASP A 116 -10.78 -6.16 13.32
N TYR A 117 -9.64 -6.33 12.72
CA TYR A 117 -9.48 -6.44 11.27
C TYR A 117 -8.54 -7.58 10.94
N THR A 118 -8.95 -8.43 10.01
CA THR A 118 -8.09 -9.48 9.45
C THR A 118 -7.75 -9.13 8.00
N TYR A 119 -6.47 -9.03 7.71
CA TYR A 119 -5.97 -8.88 6.36
C TYR A 119 -5.59 -10.25 5.81
N GLU A 120 -6.26 -10.63 4.72
CA GLU A 120 -5.91 -11.81 3.94
C GLU A 120 -5.10 -11.39 2.71
N TYR A 121 -3.89 -11.93 2.60
CA TYR A 121 -3.04 -11.64 1.45
C TYR A 121 -3.63 -12.26 0.18
N PRO A 122 -3.79 -11.48 -0.90
CA PRO A 122 -4.41 -11.98 -2.13
C PRO A 122 -3.40 -12.76 -2.99
N VAL A 123 -3.06 -13.97 -2.58
CA VAL A 123 -2.08 -14.85 -3.25
C VAL A 123 -2.39 -14.97 -4.75
N ASP A 124 -3.63 -15.21 -5.10
CA ASP A 124 -4.04 -15.38 -6.51
C ASP A 124 -3.80 -14.11 -7.35
N TYR A 125 -4.02 -12.94 -6.77
CA TYR A 125 -3.76 -11.66 -7.42
C TYR A 125 -2.28 -11.50 -7.78
N ARG A 126 -1.39 -11.89 -6.87
CA ARG A 126 0.07 -11.83 -7.08
C ARG A 126 0.54 -12.83 -8.10
N LEU A 127 0.05 -14.05 -8.04
CA LEU A 127 0.38 -15.09 -9.02
C LEU A 127 -0.07 -14.68 -10.43
N ARG A 128 -1.22 -14.02 -10.56
CA ARG A 128 -1.72 -13.50 -11.82
C ARG A 128 -0.83 -12.38 -12.36
N LYS A 129 -0.45 -11.40 -11.54
CA LYS A 129 0.49 -10.34 -11.95
C LYS A 129 1.87 -10.88 -12.34
N ALA A 130 2.28 -11.99 -11.79
CA ALA A 130 3.55 -12.64 -12.11
C ALA A 130 3.53 -13.41 -13.44
N SER A 131 2.35 -13.62 -14.05
CA SER A 131 2.20 -14.34 -15.31
C SER A 131 2.25 -13.39 -16.51
N PRO A 132 3.30 -13.41 -17.35
CA PRO A 132 3.37 -12.58 -18.55
C PRO A 132 2.29 -12.90 -19.60
N ALA A 133 1.67 -14.08 -19.52
CA ALA A 133 0.64 -14.51 -20.45
C ALA A 133 -0.68 -13.77 -20.26
N GLU A 134 -1.06 -13.47 -19.02
CA GLU A 134 -2.34 -12.81 -18.70
C GLU A 134 -2.36 -11.32 -19.10
N GLY A 135 -1.23 -10.64 -19.07
CA GLY A 135 -1.13 -9.25 -19.54
C GLY A 135 -1.46 -9.14 -21.05
N LYS A 136 -1.17 -10.18 -21.83
CA LYS A 136 -1.51 -10.25 -23.26
C LYS A 136 -2.99 -10.55 -23.50
N GLU A 137 -3.58 -11.42 -22.69
CA GLU A 137 -5.01 -11.77 -22.80
C GLU A 137 -5.93 -10.61 -22.42
N GLN A 138 -5.49 -9.75 -21.51
CA GLN A 138 -6.26 -8.57 -21.06
C GLN A 138 -6.02 -7.34 -21.93
N GLY A 139 -5.23 -7.43 -22.99
CA GLY A 139 -4.91 -6.30 -23.88
C GLY A 139 -4.09 -5.20 -23.21
N ILE A 140 -3.44 -5.49 -22.10
CA ILE A 140 -2.56 -4.55 -21.42
C ILE A 140 -1.25 -4.48 -22.18
N THR A 141 -1.01 -3.36 -22.86
CA THR A 141 0.27 -3.08 -23.48
C THR A 141 1.23 -2.55 -22.41
N LEU A 142 2.17 -3.38 -22.02
CA LEU A 142 3.26 -2.94 -21.14
C LEU A 142 4.25 -2.13 -22.00
N THR A 143 4.26 -0.83 -21.81
CA THR A 143 5.21 0.07 -22.45
C THR A 143 6.51 0.05 -21.65
N LYS A 144 7.61 -0.33 -22.29
CA LYS A 144 8.93 -0.21 -21.69
C LYS A 144 9.25 1.25 -21.46
N TYR A 145 9.37 1.65 -20.20
CA TYR A 145 9.97 2.93 -19.87
C TYR A 145 11.49 2.80 -20.02
N THR A 146 12.02 3.26 -21.13
CA THR A 146 13.46 3.53 -21.21
C THR A 146 13.68 4.83 -20.47
N GLY A 147 14.25 4.75 -19.28
CA GLY A 147 14.51 5.95 -18.48
C GLY A 147 15.30 6.97 -19.29
N VAL A 148 14.96 8.24 -19.10
CA VAL A 148 15.74 9.36 -19.61
C VAL A 148 17.14 9.27 -19.02
N THR A 149 18.13 9.01 -19.84
CA THR A 149 19.53 8.83 -19.41
C THR A 149 20.37 10.09 -19.65
N SER A 150 19.82 11.07 -20.38
CA SER A 150 20.47 12.37 -20.63
C SER A 150 19.44 13.49 -20.82
N LEU A 151 19.86 14.74 -20.71
CA LEU A 151 19.03 15.91 -20.99
C LEU A 151 18.58 15.96 -22.47
N ASP A 152 19.34 15.39 -23.37
CA ASP A 152 19.03 15.34 -24.81
C ASP A 152 17.84 14.39 -25.08
N ASP A 153 17.61 13.41 -24.19
CA ASP A 153 16.48 12.49 -24.29
C ASP A 153 15.14 13.20 -23.96
N ILE A 154 15.18 14.33 -23.24
CA ILE A 154 13.98 15.10 -22.87
C ILE A 154 13.44 15.88 -24.08
N GLU A 155 14.29 16.40 -24.93
CA GLU A 155 13.87 17.16 -26.11
C GLU A 155 13.25 16.26 -27.21
N THR A 156 13.59 14.98 -27.22
CA THR A 156 13.05 14.00 -28.17
C THR A 156 11.82 13.23 -27.65
N ALA A 157 11.43 13.43 -26.41
CA ALA A 157 10.28 12.76 -25.78
C ALA A 157 8.91 13.11 -26.41
N GLY A 158 8.87 14.01 -27.37
CA GLY A 158 7.67 14.30 -28.19
C GLY A 158 7.42 13.35 -29.36
N THR A 159 8.33 12.44 -29.66
CA THR A 159 8.18 11.48 -30.76
C THR A 159 7.85 10.10 -30.17
N PRO A 160 6.75 9.45 -30.57
CA PRO A 160 6.43 8.11 -30.06
C PRO A 160 7.52 7.13 -30.52
N VAL A 161 8.34 6.69 -29.55
CA VAL A 161 9.30 5.61 -29.77
C VAL A 161 8.50 4.30 -29.89
N SER A 162 8.83 3.47 -30.85
CA SER A 162 8.17 2.19 -31.09
C SER A 162 8.10 1.36 -29.80
N THR A 163 6.91 0.95 -29.45
CA THR A 163 6.62 0.13 -28.27
C THR A 163 7.13 -1.30 -28.50
N GLU A 164 8.26 -1.65 -27.93
CA GLU A 164 8.62 -3.04 -27.70
C GLU A 164 8.15 -3.46 -26.31
N VAL A 165 7.35 -4.49 -26.27
CA VAL A 165 6.94 -5.11 -25.00
C VAL A 165 8.11 -5.91 -24.46
N VAL A 166 8.70 -5.47 -23.36
CA VAL A 166 9.76 -6.21 -22.69
C VAL A 166 9.24 -6.75 -21.38
N ALA A 167 9.18 -8.07 -21.30
CA ALA A 167 9.02 -8.74 -20.02
C ALA A 167 10.33 -8.62 -19.23
N HIS A 168 10.30 -8.01 -18.04
CA HIS A 168 11.45 -8.06 -17.15
C HIS A 168 11.58 -9.49 -16.58
N PRO A 169 12.72 -10.16 -16.79
CA PRO A 169 13.04 -11.32 -15.98
C PRO A 169 13.33 -10.85 -14.55
N ARG A 170 12.75 -11.53 -13.58
CA ARG A 170 13.10 -11.38 -12.16
C ARG A 170 14.42 -12.06 -11.84
#